data_562b3b47125195d66cdff14dc035d1f9
#
_entry.id   562b3b47125195d66cdff14dc035d1f9
#
_cell.length_a   1.000
_cell.length_b   1.000
_cell.length_c   1.000
_cell.angle_alpha   90.00
_cell.angle_beta   90.00
_cell.angle_gamma   90.00
#
_symmetry.space_group_name_H-M   'P 1'
#
loop_
_entity.id
_entity.type
_entity.pdbx_description
1 polymer ?
#
loop_
_entity_poly.entity_id
_entity_poly.type
_entity_poly.pdbx_seq_one_letter_code
_entity_poly.pdbx_strand_id
1 'polypeptide(L)'
;KISNEIKIAEAKYQKQLEELRRQEESKNNNGKNNGNGNSSTPTGSGYLMKPINGGTISANGYYSSGKFHGAIDYAVSTGTPVYAAAAGVVMSTANLSGSYGTYVVIRHANGLQSYYGHGTYGSICVSPGQTVSKGQQIMLSGSTGNSSGPHLHFEVRVSPYTYNGYATGYGQDSRVNPANYM
;
A
#
# COMPACT_ATOMS: atom_id res chain seq x y z
N LYS A 1 -28.82 -0.59 10.56
CA LYS A 1 -27.73 -0.72 11.53
C LYS A 1 -26.36 -0.75 10.82
N ILE A 2 -26.13 -1.66 9.89
CA ILE A 2 -24.86 -1.83 9.13
C ILE A 2 -24.40 -0.52 8.46
N SER A 3 -25.32 0.25 7.86
CA SER A 3 -24.99 1.52 7.20
C SER A 3 -24.45 2.59 8.18
N ASN A 4 -24.91 2.62 9.41
CA ASN A 4 -24.42 3.57 10.42
C ASN A 4 -23.06 3.15 10.98
N GLU A 5 -22.83 1.87 11.18
CA GLU A 5 -21.53 1.35 11.63
C GLU A 5 -20.44 1.61 10.60
N ILE A 6 -20.73 1.43 9.31
CA ILE A 6 -19.82 1.76 8.21
C ILE A 6 -19.49 3.26 8.20
N LYS A 7 -20.48 4.13 8.36
CA LYS A 7 -20.27 5.59 8.41
C LYS A 7 -19.41 6.02 9.60
N ILE A 8 -19.64 5.41 10.77
CA ILE A 8 -18.86 5.70 11.98
C ILE A 8 -17.40 5.23 11.79
N ALA A 9 -17.19 4.04 11.22
CA ALA A 9 -15.86 3.52 10.92
C ALA A 9 -15.13 4.42 9.91
N GLU A 10 -15.80 4.83 8.83
CA GLU A 10 -15.21 5.74 7.84
C GLU A 10 -14.86 7.10 8.45
N ALA A 11 -15.74 7.70 9.26
CA ALA A 11 -15.46 8.95 9.96
C ALA A 11 -14.25 8.84 10.92
N LYS A 12 -14.10 7.69 11.59
CA LYS A 12 -12.93 7.41 12.44
C LYS A 12 -11.65 7.35 11.60
N TYR A 13 -11.68 6.66 10.46
CA TYR A 13 -10.52 6.59 9.55
C TYR A 13 -10.15 7.97 9.01
N GLN A 14 -11.12 8.77 8.58
CA GLN A 14 -10.87 10.12 8.09
C GLN A 14 -10.21 11.00 9.16
N LYS A 15 -10.66 10.92 10.42
CA LYS A 15 -10.04 11.64 11.53
C LYS A 15 -8.59 11.22 11.77
N GLN A 16 -8.30 9.92 11.71
CA GLN A 16 -6.93 9.40 11.86
C GLN A 16 -6.02 9.86 10.72
N LEU A 17 -6.52 9.84 9.48
CA LEU A 17 -5.77 10.29 8.30
C LEU A 17 -5.49 11.80 8.35
N GLU A 18 -6.44 12.61 8.80
CA GLU A 18 -6.26 14.06 8.97
C GLU A 18 -5.21 14.36 10.06
N GLU A 19 -5.20 13.61 11.15
CA GLU A 19 -4.18 13.74 12.19
C GLU A 19 -2.79 13.38 11.65
N LEU A 20 -2.66 12.28 10.90
CA LEU A 20 -1.42 11.90 10.23
C LEU A 20 -0.93 12.98 9.26
N ARG A 21 -1.84 13.55 8.47
CA ARG A 21 -1.53 14.64 7.54
C ARG A 21 -0.96 15.86 8.29
N ARG A 22 -1.57 16.28 9.39
CA ARG A 22 -1.06 17.36 10.22
C ARG A 22 0.32 17.08 10.79
N GLN A 23 0.56 15.82 11.21
CA GLN A 23 1.87 15.40 11.72
C GLN A 23 2.94 15.41 10.61
N GLU A 24 2.61 14.98 9.39
CA GLU A 24 3.52 15.03 8.24
C GLU A 24 3.84 16.49 7.84
N GLU A 25 2.83 17.36 7.80
CA GLU A 25 2.99 18.80 7.51
C GLU A 25 3.87 19.49 8.57
N SER A 26 3.70 19.16 9.86
CA SER A 26 4.51 19.69 10.95
C SER A 26 5.98 19.26 10.86
N LYS A 27 6.23 18.00 10.46
CA LYS A 27 7.61 17.49 10.25
C LYS A 27 8.28 18.18 9.05
N ASN A 28 7.54 18.43 7.97
CA ASN A 28 8.05 19.13 6.80
C ASN A 28 8.37 20.61 7.08
N ASN A 29 7.57 21.28 7.92
CA ASN A 29 7.81 22.69 8.29
C ASN A 29 9.03 22.86 9.23
N ASN A 30 9.33 21.89 10.08
CA ASN A 30 10.52 21.92 10.94
C ASN A 30 11.85 21.65 10.19
N GLY A 31 11.77 21.09 8.97
CA GLY A 31 12.93 20.85 8.09
C GLY A 31 13.20 21.96 7.08
N LYS A 32 12.32 22.96 6.98
CA LYS A 32 12.44 24.10 6.03
C LYS A 32 12.63 25.43 6.76
N ASN A 33 13.80 25.65 7.30
CA ASN A 33 14.30 26.99 7.46
C ASN A 33 15.33 27.26 6.34
N ASN A 34 14.86 27.31 5.10
CA ASN A 34 15.36 28.11 3.97
C ASN A 34 14.64 27.69 2.65
N GLY A 35 13.91 28.65 2.04
CA GLY A 35 13.57 28.62 0.60
C GLY A 35 12.09 28.46 0.27
N ASN A 36 11.46 29.58 0.10
CA ASN A 36 10.35 29.99 -0.77
C ASN A 36 9.31 28.95 -1.24
N GLY A 37 8.05 29.31 -0.97
CA GLY A 37 6.82 28.59 -1.05
C GLY A 37 6.50 27.88 -2.38
N ASN A 38 5.81 26.80 -2.24
CA ASN A 38 4.52 26.54 -2.92
C ASN A 38 3.86 25.34 -2.27
N SER A 39 2.64 25.52 -1.75
CA SER A 39 1.80 24.44 -1.26
C SER A 39 1.31 23.65 -2.46
N SER A 40 1.95 22.54 -2.76
CA SER A 40 1.41 21.51 -3.66
C SER A 40 1.37 20.19 -2.93
N THR A 41 0.17 19.61 -2.89
CA THR A 41 -0.04 18.18 -2.61
C THR A 41 1.09 17.38 -3.27
N PRO A 42 1.78 16.45 -2.60
CA PRO A 42 2.81 15.65 -3.24
C PRO A 42 2.17 14.79 -4.34
N THR A 43 2.13 15.31 -5.54
CA THR A 43 1.88 14.55 -6.75
C THR A 43 3.23 14.10 -7.25
N GLY A 44 3.62 12.88 -6.96
CA GLY A 44 4.82 12.33 -7.56
C GLY A 44 5.86 11.78 -6.59
N SER A 45 6.91 11.33 -7.16
CA SER A 45 8.15 10.70 -6.72
C SER A 45 8.54 10.97 -5.25
N GLY A 46 8.66 9.89 -4.48
CA GLY A 46 9.25 9.91 -3.13
C GLY A 46 8.28 9.84 -1.94
N TYR A 47 6.95 9.82 -2.17
CA TYR A 47 6.00 9.65 -1.07
C TYR A 47 6.06 8.23 -0.46
N LEU A 48 6.07 7.23 -1.32
CA LEU A 48 6.19 5.82 -0.92
C LEU A 48 7.66 5.39 -0.92
N MET A 49 8.06 4.65 0.08
CA MET A 49 9.33 3.91 0.06
C MET A 49 9.12 2.52 -0.51
N LYS A 50 10.19 1.89 -1.01
CA LYS A 50 10.19 0.47 -1.33
C LYS A 50 9.80 -0.33 -0.08
N PRO A 51 8.75 -1.18 -0.15
CA PRO A 51 8.18 -1.80 1.04
C PRO A 51 8.96 -3.04 1.54
N ILE A 52 10.07 -3.37 0.90
CA ILE A 52 10.88 -4.54 1.22
C ILE A 52 12.36 -4.26 0.97
N ASN A 53 13.24 -4.81 1.81
CA ASN A 53 14.68 -4.71 1.61
C ASN A 53 15.17 -5.81 0.65
N GLY A 54 16.08 -5.46 -0.24
CA GLY A 54 16.61 -6.40 -1.24
C GLY A 54 15.56 -6.80 -2.28
N GLY A 55 15.73 -7.98 -2.87
CA GLY A 55 14.87 -8.53 -3.92
C GLY A 55 15.04 -7.87 -5.29
N THR A 56 14.66 -8.61 -6.32
CA THR A 56 14.63 -8.14 -7.72
C THR A 56 13.19 -7.93 -8.16
N ILE A 57 12.96 -6.98 -9.05
CA ILE A 57 11.63 -6.79 -9.65
C ILE A 57 11.42 -7.91 -10.67
N SER A 58 10.40 -8.76 -10.44
CA SER A 58 9.99 -9.85 -11.33
C SER A 58 8.81 -9.47 -12.22
N ALA A 59 7.98 -8.50 -11.82
CA ALA A 59 6.95 -7.88 -12.65
C ALA A 59 6.79 -6.41 -12.27
N ASN A 60 6.52 -5.55 -13.27
CA ASN A 60 6.27 -4.11 -13.07
C ASN A 60 5.16 -3.67 -14.03
N GLY A 61 3.94 -3.54 -13.52
CA GLY A 61 2.75 -3.18 -14.27
C GLY A 61 2.26 -4.27 -15.21
N TYR A 62 3.16 -5.06 -15.77
CA TYR A 62 2.87 -6.17 -16.68
C TYR A 62 3.75 -7.38 -16.37
N TYR A 63 3.23 -8.58 -16.60
CA TYR A 63 4.02 -9.80 -16.62
C TYR A 63 4.84 -9.89 -17.91
N SER A 64 5.85 -10.76 -17.93
CA SER A 64 6.65 -11.04 -19.13
C SER A 64 5.83 -11.53 -20.34
N SER A 65 4.64 -12.10 -20.09
CA SER A 65 3.67 -12.49 -21.11
C SER A 65 2.93 -11.30 -21.76
N GLY A 66 3.14 -10.06 -21.29
CA GLY A 66 2.40 -8.87 -21.71
C GLY A 66 1.04 -8.71 -21.03
N LYS A 67 0.62 -9.65 -20.16
CA LYS A 67 -0.64 -9.53 -19.42
C LYS A 67 -0.51 -8.44 -18.36
N PHE A 68 -1.54 -7.56 -18.26
CA PHE A 68 -1.58 -6.52 -17.25
C PHE A 68 -1.60 -7.10 -15.84
N HIS A 69 -0.71 -6.60 -14.99
CA HIS A 69 -0.55 -6.99 -13.59
C HIS A 69 -1.03 -5.89 -12.64
N GLY A 70 -0.70 -4.63 -12.94
CA GLY A 70 -1.14 -3.45 -12.17
C GLY A 70 -0.42 -3.27 -10.84
N ALA A 71 0.72 -3.92 -10.64
CA ALA A 71 1.50 -3.93 -9.41
C ALA A 71 2.98 -4.05 -9.70
N ILE A 72 3.81 -3.97 -8.68
CA ILE A 72 5.21 -4.38 -8.70
C ILE A 72 5.36 -5.66 -7.86
N ASP A 73 5.93 -6.71 -8.45
CA ASP A 73 6.33 -7.91 -7.73
C ASP A 73 7.83 -7.88 -7.42
N TYR A 74 8.15 -8.00 -6.13
CA TYR A 74 9.53 -8.12 -5.66
C TYR A 74 9.82 -9.58 -5.31
N ALA A 75 10.60 -10.27 -6.14
CA ALA A 75 11.07 -11.63 -5.85
C ALA A 75 12.04 -11.60 -4.67
N VAL A 76 11.63 -12.22 -3.57
CA VAL A 76 12.37 -12.30 -2.31
C VAL A 76 12.10 -13.65 -1.64
N SER A 77 12.98 -14.07 -0.74
CA SER A 77 12.75 -15.28 0.06
C SER A 77 11.54 -15.14 0.97
N THR A 78 10.83 -16.24 1.19
CA THR A 78 9.79 -16.32 2.23
C THR A 78 10.38 -15.90 3.59
N GLY A 79 9.59 -15.13 4.37
CA GLY A 79 10.01 -14.64 5.68
C GLY A 79 10.78 -13.32 5.66
N THR A 80 10.96 -12.68 4.48
CA THR A 80 11.55 -11.35 4.42
C THR A 80 10.59 -10.32 5.01
N PRO A 81 11.03 -9.41 5.92
CA PRO A 81 10.17 -8.38 6.49
C PRO A 81 9.60 -7.45 5.43
N VAL A 82 8.30 -7.19 5.52
CA VAL A 82 7.54 -6.25 4.68
C VAL A 82 7.16 -5.04 5.53
N TYR A 83 7.35 -3.86 4.98
CA TYR A 83 7.19 -2.58 5.68
C TYR A 83 6.10 -1.71 5.05
N ALA A 84 5.43 -0.90 5.86
CA ALA A 84 4.51 0.13 5.37
C ALA A 84 5.26 1.14 4.51
N ALA A 85 4.86 1.30 3.26
CA ALA A 85 5.53 2.18 2.29
C ALA A 85 5.42 3.68 2.66
N ALA A 86 4.39 4.06 3.40
CA ALA A 86 4.21 5.39 4.01
C ALA A 86 3.40 5.25 5.29
N ALA A 87 3.35 6.31 6.11
CA ALA A 87 2.45 6.37 7.25
C ALA A 87 0.98 6.27 6.79
N GLY A 88 0.13 5.64 7.58
CA GLY A 88 -1.26 5.45 7.20
C GLY A 88 -2.08 4.69 8.24
N VAL A 89 -3.31 4.35 7.88
CA VAL A 89 -4.22 3.54 8.67
C VAL A 89 -4.46 2.21 7.97
N VAL A 90 -4.32 1.11 8.70
CA VAL A 90 -4.61 -0.24 8.19
C VAL A 90 -6.11 -0.35 7.95
N MET A 91 -6.50 -0.61 6.71
CA MET A 91 -7.89 -0.73 6.28
C MET A 91 -8.40 -2.17 6.37
N SER A 92 -7.56 -3.13 6.00
CA SER A 92 -7.92 -4.54 5.93
C SER A 92 -6.69 -5.42 6.08
N THR A 93 -6.90 -6.57 6.69
CA THR A 93 -5.93 -7.68 6.73
C THR A 93 -6.69 -8.98 6.56
N ALA A 94 -6.12 -9.95 5.86
CA ALA A 94 -6.69 -11.29 5.79
C ALA A 94 -5.65 -12.35 5.44
N ASN A 95 -6.03 -13.61 5.65
CA ASN A 95 -5.31 -14.80 5.23
C ASN A 95 -6.25 -15.61 4.32
N LEU A 96 -6.14 -15.44 3.02
CA LEU A 96 -6.97 -16.11 2.02
C LEU A 96 -6.22 -17.29 1.40
N SER A 97 -6.95 -18.31 0.97
CA SER A 97 -6.40 -19.46 0.23
C SER A 97 -6.11 -19.15 -1.25
N GLY A 98 -6.70 -18.07 -1.79
CA GLY A 98 -6.53 -17.62 -3.18
C GLY A 98 -6.28 -16.11 -3.26
N SER A 99 -6.32 -15.54 -4.47
CA SER A 99 -6.12 -14.11 -4.72
C SER A 99 -4.81 -13.59 -4.08
N TYR A 100 -4.88 -12.54 -3.27
CA TYR A 100 -3.73 -11.94 -2.57
C TYR A 100 -3.10 -12.81 -1.47
N GLY A 101 -3.73 -13.95 -1.10
CA GLY A 101 -3.26 -14.78 0.00
C GLY A 101 -3.33 -14.05 1.35
N THR A 102 -2.23 -14.07 2.09
CA THR A 102 -2.03 -13.24 3.29
C THR A 102 -1.71 -11.83 2.84
N TYR A 103 -2.53 -10.84 3.25
CA TYR A 103 -2.37 -9.48 2.76
C TYR A 103 -2.70 -8.40 3.81
N VAL A 104 -2.15 -7.22 3.58
CA VAL A 104 -2.43 -5.98 4.33
C VAL A 104 -2.78 -4.88 3.33
N VAL A 105 -3.76 -4.02 3.69
CA VAL A 105 -4.11 -2.80 2.95
C VAL A 105 -3.96 -1.61 3.87
N ILE A 106 -3.25 -0.57 3.42
CA ILE A 106 -3.04 0.68 4.18
C ILE A 106 -3.54 1.86 3.36
N ARG A 107 -4.34 2.74 3.98
CA ARG A 107 -4.72 4.04 3.41
C ARG A 107 -3.82 5.13 3.96
N HIS A 108 -3.29 5.95 3.07
CA HIS A 108 -2.35 7.02 3.37
C HIS A 108 -3.03 8.40 3.38
N ALA A 109 -2.41 9.38 4.05
CA ALA A 109 -2.96 10.72 4.20
C ALA A 109 -3.14 11.48 2.86
N ASN A 110 -2.36 11.13 1.83
CA ASN A 110 -2.48 11.70 0.48
C ASN A 110 -3.57 11.05 -0.40
N GLY A 111 -4.40 10.14 0.17
CA GLY A 111 -5.49 9.47 -0.55
C GLY A 111 -5.07 8.23 -1.33
N LEU A 112 -3.81 7.81 -1.28
CA LEU A 112 -3.41 6.51 -1.83
C LEU A 112 -3.80 5.36 -0.91
N GLN A 113 -4.03 4.18 -1.50
CA GLN A 113 -4.02 2.90 -0.77
C GLN A 113 -2.90 2.02 -1.31
N SER A 114 -2.14 1.42 -0.41
CA SER A 114 -1.14 0.39 -0.74
C SER A 114 -1.60 -0.99 -0.29
N TYR A 115 -1.37 -1.98 -1.15
CA TYR A 115 -1.73 -3.38 -0.98
C TYR A 115 -0.43 -4.19 -0.94
N TYR A 116 -0.33 -5.08 0.03
CA TYR A 116 0.82 -5.95 0.25
C TYR A 116 0.31 -7.39 0.26
N GLY A 117 0.60 -8.14 -0.79
CA GLY A 117 0.06 -9.49 -1.00
C GLY A 117 1.10 -10.60 -0.86
N HIS A 118 0.59 -11.83 -0.83
CA HIS A 118 1.32 -13.10 -0.79
C HIS A 118 2.20 -13.30 0.45
N GLY A 119 1.86 -12.64 1.57
CA GLY A 119 2.59 -12.80 2.84
C GLY A 119 2.58 -14.23 3.37
N THR A 120 3.42 -14.50 4.36
CA THR A 120 3.42 -15.77 5.09
C THR A 120 2.18 -15.86 5.96
N TYR A 121 1.50 -17.00 5.97
CA TYR A 121 0.33 -17.24 6.80
C TYR A 121 0.63 -16.98 8.29
N GLY A 122 -0.23 -16.19 8.94
CA GLY A 122 -0.08 -15.85 10.36
C GLY A 122 1.03 -14.84 10.68
N SER A 123 1.70 -14.25 9.67
CA SER A 123 2.80 -13.30 9.89
C SER A 123 2.36 -11.84 10.05
N ILE A 124 1.06 -11.53 9.85
CA ILE A 124 0.53 -10.17 9.98
C ILE A 124 0.69 -9.71 11.43
N CYS A 125 1.35 -8.59 11.66
CA CYS A 125 1.61 -8.01 12.98
C CYS A 125 0.91 -6.66 13.21
N VAL A 126 -0.07 -6.34 12.37
CA VAL A 126 -0.92 -5.14 12.46
C VAL A 126 -2.40 -5.51 12.33
N SER A 127 -3.30 -4.62 12.76
CA SER A 127 -4.74 -4.86 12.76
C SER A 127 -5.52 -3.74 12.07
N PRO A 128 -6.68 -4.00 11.46
CA PRO A 128 -7.54 -2.97 10.90
C PRO A 128 -7.85 -1.87 11.92
N GLY A 129 -7.75 -0.60 11.48
CA GLY A 129 -7.87 0.59 12.30
C GLY A 129 -6.58 1.02 13.01
N GLN A 130 -5.52 0.24 12.96
CA GLN A 130 -4.21 0.61 13.50
C GLN A 130 -3.55 1.67 12.62
N THR A 131 -3.01 2.71 13.25
CA THR A 131 -2.10 3.67 12.61
C THR A 131 -0.70 3.07 12.56
N VAL A 132 -0.05 3.15 11.40
CA VAL A 132 1.32 2.68 11.16
C VAL A 132 2.20 3.81 10.67
N SER A 133 3.47 3.80 11.05
CA SER A 133 4.49 4.72 10.54
C SER A 133 5.10 4.21 9.24
N LYS A 134 5.63 5.11 8.39
CA LYS A 134 6.46 4.75 7.24
C LYS A 134 7.65 3.90 7.71
N GLY A 135 7.87 2.76 7.08
CA GLY A 135 8.93 1.81 7.47
C GLY A 135 8.58 0.90 8.66
N GLN A 136 7.37 0.97 9.22
CA GLN A 136 6.93 0.00 10.23
C GLN A 136 6.71 -1.37 9.59
N GLN A 137 7.25 -2.43 10.21
CA GLN A 137 6.98 -3.80 9.75
C GLN A 137 5.50 -4.13 9.92
N ILE A 138 4.91 -4.80 8.91
CA ILE A 138 3.48 -5.13 8.87
C ILE A 138 3.20 -6.62 8.70
N MET A 139 4.10 -7.36 8.06
CA MET A 139 4.04 -8.81 7.88
C MET A 139 5.39 -9.35 7.40
N LEU A 140 5.46 -10.64 7.06
CA LEU A 140 6.56 -11.27 6.35
C LEU A 140 6.12 -11.68 4.94
N SER A 141 7.01 -11.57 3.95
CA SER A 141 6.78 -12.04 2.59
C SER A 141 6.61 -13.56 2.55
N GLY A 142 5.95 -14.06 1.53
CA GLY A 142 5.67 -15.49 1.38
C GLY A 142 5.32 -15.86 -0.06
N SER A 143 4.43 -16.85 -0.20
CA SER A 143 3.91 -17.34 -1.49
C SER A 143 2.47 -17.86 -1.33
N THR A 144 1.66 -17.24 -0.45
CA THR A 144 0.26 -17.64 -0.23
C THR A 144 -0.66 -17.08 -1.30
N GLY A 145 -1.85 -17.67 -1.47
CA GLY A 145 -2.81 -17.26 -2.49
C GLY A 145 -2.40 -17.67 -3.91
N ASN A 146 -2.74 -16.85 -4.91
CA ASN A 146 -2.43 -17.12 -6.31
C ASN A 146 -0.99 -16.66 -6.62
N SER A 147 0.00 -17.42 -6.20
CA SER A 147 1.41 -17.13 -6.33
C SER A 147 2.16 -18.30 -6.95
N SER A 148 3.11 -18.05 -7.85
CA SER A 148 3.96 -19.06 -8.49
C SER A 148 5.30 -19.28 -7.75
N GLY A 149 5.61 -18.46 -6.76
CA GLY A 149 6.86 -18.53 -5.98
C GLY A 149 6.97 -17.37 -4.99
N PRO A 150 7.95 -17.41 -4.10
CA PRO A 150 8.11 -16.39 -3.06
C PRO A 150 8.35 -14.99 -3.63
N HIS A 151 7.45 -14.06 -3.31
CA HIS A 151 7.55 -12.65 -3.68
C HIS A 151 6.65 -11.78 -2.80
N LEU A 152 6.86 -10.47 -2.83
CA LEU A 152 5.91 -9.47 -2.38
C LEU A 152 5.20 -8.88 -3.60
N HIS A 153 3.89 -9.03 -3.66
CA HIS A 153 3.02 -8.26 -4.56
C HIS A 153 2.72 -6.91 -3.93
N PHE A 154 3.12 -5.82 -4.60
CA PHE A 154 2.92 -4.45 -4.13
C PHE A 154 2.08 -3.66 -5.14
N GLU A 155 0.85 -3.31 -4.74
CA GLU A 155 -0.10 -2.59 -5.58
C GLU A 155 -0.47 -1.25 -4.93
N VAL A 156 -0.72 -0.23 -5.75
CA VAL A 156 -1.18 1.09 -5.30
C VAL A 156 -2.47 1.46 -6.02
N ARG A 157 -3.43 1.98 -5.27
CA ARG A 157 -4.71 2.48 -5.79
C ARG A 157 -4.98 3.92 -5.36
N VAL A 158 -5.73 4.61 -6.23
CA VAL A 158 -6.34 5.92 -5.95
C VAL A 158 -7.84 5.77 -5.68
N SER A 159 -8.47 6.76 -5.03
CA SER A 159 -9.93 6.81 -4.90
C SER A 159 -10.60 6.73 -6.28
N PRO A 160 -11.71 5.98 -6.43
CA PRO A 160 -12.56 5.31 -5.44
C PRO A 160 -12.13 3.88 -5.04
N TYR A 161 -10.89 3.50 -5.27
CA TYR A 161 -10.28 2.19 -4.91
C TYR A 161 -10.93 0.97 -5.57
N THR A 162 -11.46 1.15 -6.76
CA THR A 162 -12.09 0.09 -7.55
C THR A 162 -11.07 -0.90 -8.09
N TYR A 163 -11.53 -2.11 -8.36
CA TYR A 163 -10.76 -3.17 -8.99
C TYR A 163 -11.54 -3.76 -10.15
N ASN A 164 -10.90 -3.86 -11.31
CA ASN A 164 -11.44 -4.53 -12.48
C ASN A 164 -10.50 -5.68 -12.88
N GLY A 165 -10.91 -6.92 -12.62
CA GLY A 165 -10.13 -8.11 -12.95
C GLY A 165 -9.90 -8.32 -14.46
N TYR A 166 -10.62 -7.59 -15.31
CA TYR A 166 -10.48 -7.63 -16.77
C TYR A 166 -9.68 -6.44 -17.33
N ALA A 167 -9.15 -5.55 -16.46
CA ALA A 167 -8.33 -4.44 -16.91
C ALA A 167 -7.08 -4.95 -17.65
N THR A 168 -6.76 -4.29 -18.76
CA THR A 168 -5.59 -4.58 -19.61
C THR A 168 -4.51 -3.50 -19.51
N GLY A 169 -4.74 -2.48 -18.68
CA GLY A 169 -3.81 -1.37 -18.43
C GLY A 169 -4.27 -0.42 -17.33
N TYR A 170 -3.37 0.46 -16.92
CA TYR A 170 -3.70 1.52 -15.99
C TYR A 170 -4.77 2.47 -16.54
N GLY A 171 -5.60 3.03 -15.65
CA GLY A 171 -6.71 3.91 -16.01
C GLY A 171 -8.04 3.20 -16.26
N GLN A 172 -8.07 1.87 -16.27
CA GLN A 172 -9.29 1.07 -16.41
C GLN A 172 -9.93 0.69 -15.06
N ASP A 173 -9.20 0.93 -13.97
CA ASP A 173 -9.67 0.88 -12.59
C ASP A 173 -8.81 1.83 -11.72
N SER A 174 -8.86 1.70 -10.41
CA SER A 174 -8.13 2.59 -9.50
C SER A 174 -6.64 2.24 -9.32
N ARG A 175 -6.13 1.19 -9.96
CA ARG A 175 -4.70 0.84 -9.88
C ARG A 175 -3.85 1.85 -10.64
N VAL A 176 -2.75 2.25 -10.03
CA VAL A 176 -1.75 3.16 -10.61
C VAL A 176 -0.37 2.52 -10.52
N ASN A 177 0.55 2.93 -11.38
CA ASN A 177 1.92 2.41 -11.31
C ASN A 177 2.59 2.83 -10.00
N PRO A 178 2.94 1.90 -9.09
CA PRO A 178 3.56 2.25 -7.82
C PRO A 178 4.88 3.02 -7.98
N ALA A 179 5.64 2.77 -9.05
CA ALA A 179 6.91 3.45 -9.34
C ALA A 179 6.76 4.98 -9.48
N ASN A 180 5.58 5.47 -9.84
CA ASN A 180 5.32 6.91 -9.97
C ASN A 180 5.26 7.63 -8.61
N TYR A 181 5.20 6.88 -7.50
CA TYR A 181 5.03 7.41 -6.14
C TYR A 181 6.21 7.08 -5.22
N MET A 182 7.20 6.33 -5.70
CA MET A 182 8.42 5.95 -4.99
C MET A 182 9.60 6.88 -5.23
#